data_f08fcc1daa1901c725c1510f16949c91
#
_entry.id   f08fcc1daa1901c725c1510f16949c91
#
_cell.length_a   1.000
_cell.length_b   1.000
_cell.length_c   1.000
_cell.angle_alpha   90.00
_cell.angle_beta   90.00
_cell.angle_gamma   90.00
#
_symmetry.space_group_name_H-M   'P 1'
#
loop_
_entity.id
_entity.type
_entity.pdbx_description
1 polymer ?
#
loop_
_entity_poly.entity_id
_entity_poly.type
_entity_poly.pdbx_seq_one_letter_code
_entity_poly.pdbx_strand_id
1 'polypeptide(L)'
;MRAATLTQIDRHGQQGNTENHTVQQLEVLFDECFAKQFNTQLVGGAAEPYYCAPHEGNPAEIHFSHDYFRSALHEIAHWCVAGDERRQRNDYGYWYAPDGRNAEQQREFEKVEVMPQAWELLFCAACGHPFRVSMDNLDNSPSDVSDFEKAVFEQAKTLLRTVPRGRGWQWVQMLALHYRRTAGFQREWIEQVFTAW
;
A
#
# COMPACT_ATOMS: atom_id res chain seq x y z
N MET A 1 11.23 30.88 21.95
CA MET A 1 11.69 29.48 22.16
C MET A 1 11.26 28.69 20.93
N ARG A 2 12.20 28.29 20.09
CA ARG A 2 11.93 27.47 18.89
C ARG A 2 12.01 25.99 19.30
N ALA A 3 10.94 25.24 19.07
CA ALA A 3 10.93 23.82 19.27
C ALA A 3 11.87 23.15 18.26
N ALA A 4 12.82 22.36 18.75
CA ALA A 4 13.73 21.59 17.91
C ALA A 4 12.98 20.37 17.37
N THR A 5 12.92 20.24 16.06
CA THR A 5 12.43 19.05 15.35
C THR A 5 13.44 17.93 15.58
N LEU A 6 13.01 16.83 16.22
CA LEU A 6 13.82 15.64 16.39
C LEU A 6 13.93 14.91 15.05
N THR A 7 15.10 15.00 14.44
CA THR A 7 15.44 14.22 13.23
C THR A 7 15.77 12.78 13.67
N GLN A 8 14.98 11.81 13.29
CA GLN A 8 15.35 10.39 13.41
C GLN A 8 16.41 10.06 12.37
N ILE A 9 17.61 9.73 12.82
CA ILE A 9 18.69 9.21 11.99
C ILE A 9 18.61 7.68 12.04
N ASP A 10 18.42 7.04 10.90
CA ASP A 10 18.55 5.59 10.81
C ASP A 10 20.02 5.15 10.87
N ARG A 11 20.25 3.85 11.14
CA ARG A 11 21.59 3.32 11.40
C ARG A 11 22.56 3.37 10.21
N HIS A 12 22.15 3.91 9.07
CA HIS A 12 22.95 3.99 7.84
C HIS A 12 23.20 5.42 7.35
N GLY A 13 22.86 6.43 8.16
CA GLY A 13 23.23 7.82 7.87
C GLY A 13 22.56 8.45 6.64
N GLN A 14 21.54 7.81 6.07
CA GLN A 14 20.71 8.42 5.04
C GLN A 14 19.51 9.10 5.70
N GLN A 15 19.46 10.42 5.63
CA GLN A 15 18.26 11.19 5.93
C GLN A 15 17.20 10.84 4.88
N GLY A 16 16.29 9.91 5.22
CA GLY A 16 15.07 9.73 4.45
C GLY A 16 14.30 11.05 4.48
N ASN A 17 14.15 11.68 3.34
CA ASN A 17 13.47 12.96 3.20
C ASN A 17 11.97 12.73 3.33
N THR A 18 11.46 12.60 4.57
CA THR A 18 10.05 12.39 4.89
C THR A 18 9.17 13.59 4.53
N GLU A 19 9.75 14.75 4.23
CA GLU A 19 9.04 15.97 3.80
C GLU A 19 8.34 15.80 2.43
N ASN A 20 8.72 14.79 1.65
CA ASN A 20 8.15 14.54 0.32
C ASN A 20 7.03 13.47 0.28
N HIS A 21 6.74 12.76 1.37
CA HIS A 21 5.72 11.72 1.41
C HIS A 21 4.46 12.24 2.08
N THR A 22 3.62 12.96 1.34
CA THR A 22 2.34 13.49 1.83
C THR A 22 1.17 12.79 1.15
N VAL A 23 0.07 12.62 1.86
CA VAL A 23 -1.15 12.01 1.32
C VAL A 23 -1.75 12.87 0.21
N GLN A 24 -1.69 14.19 0.31
CA GLN A 24 -2.15 15.13 -0.72
C GLN A 24 -1.42 14.90 -2.04
N GLN A 25 -0.14 14.57 -1.97
CA GLN A 25 0.63 14.21 -3.16
C GLN A 25 0.17 12.90 -3.78
N LEU A 26 -0.14 11.88 -2.95
CA LEU A 26 -0.70 10.62 -3.45
C LEU A 26 -2.07 10.82 -4.11
N GLU A 27 -2.94 11.65 -3.53
CA GLU A 27 -4.25 11.99 -4.12
C GLU A 27 -4.07 12.59 -5.52
N VAL A 28 -3.22 13.61 -5.66
CA VAL A 28 -2.92 14.22 -6.97
C VAL A 28 -2.36 13.21 -7.97
N LEU A 29 -1.38 12.41 -7.57
CA LEU A 29 -0.77 11.41 -8.45
C LEU A 29 -1.76 10.30 -8.84
N PHE A 30 -2.65 9.92 -7.92
CA PHE A 30 -3.68 8.92 -8.17
C PHE A 30 -4.68 9.43 -9.20
N ASP A 31 -5.13 10.67 -9.05
CA ASP A 31 -6.05 11.33 -10.00
C ASP A 31 -5.40 11.43 -11.40
N GLU A 32 -4.15 11.88 -11.48
CA GLU A 32 -3.40 11.94 -12.75
C GLU A 32 -3.29 10.56 -13.41
N CYS A 33 -3.08 9.51 -12.61
CA CYS A 33 -2.88 8.16 -13.12
C CYS A 33 -4.19 7.49 -13.54
N PHE A 34 -5.28 7.67 -12.77
CA PHE A 34 -6.43 6.79 -12.83
C PHE A 34 -7.80 7.47 -13.00
N ALA A 35 -7.98 8.74 -12.57
CA ALA A 35 -9.30 9.35 -12.55
C ALA A 35 -9.98 9.30 -13.92
N LYS A 36 -9.26 9.64 -14.99
CA LYS A 36 -9.79 9.66 -16.35
C LYS A 36 -10.20 8.26 -16.87
N GLN A 37 -9.43 7.23 -16.52
CA GLN A 37 -9.63 5.88 -17.07
C GLN A 37 -10.61 5.06 -16.24
N PHE A 38 -10.61 5.25 -14.92
CA PHE A 38 -11.37 4.40 -13.98
C PHE A 38 -12.45 5.12 -13.22
N ASN A 39 -12.56 6.44 -13.39
CA ASN A 39 -13.52 7.28 -12.66
C ASN A 39 -13.48 6.97 -11.15
N THR A 40 -12.30 6.98 -10.57
CA THR A 40 -12.03 6.61 -9.17
C THR A 40 -11.14 7.67 -8.54
N GLN A 41 -11.44 8.05 -7.30
CA GLN A 41 -10.67 9.03 -6.50
C GLN A 41 -10.09 8.37 -5.26
N LEU A 42 -8.98 8.91 -4.76
CA LEU A 42 -8.39 8.57 -3.47
C LEU A 42 -8.79 9.62 -2.45
N VAL A 43 -9.35 9.21 -1.31
CA VAL A 43 -9.94 10.13 -0.32
C VAL A 43 -9.40 9.84 1.08
N GLY A 44 -8.78 10.83 1.71
CA GLY A 44 -8.26 10.74 3.07
C GLY A 44 -9.28 11.04 4.17
N GLY A 45 -8.83 10.97 5.43
CA GLY A 45 -9.58 11.42 6.60
C GLY A 45 -10.63 10.44 7.12
N ALA A 46 -10.76 9.24 6.57
CA ALA A 46 -11.68 8.23 7.10
C ALA A 46 -11.18 7.66 8.44
N ALA A 47 -12.11 7.32 9.34
CA ALA A 47 -11.77 6.62 10.58
C ALA A 47 -11.31 5.17 10.30
N GLU A 48 -11.97 4.53 9.34
CA GLU A 48 -11.66 3.19 8.85
C GLU A 48 -11.60 3.19 7.32
N PRO A 49 -10.72 2.38 6.70
CA PRO A 49 -10.65 2.31 5.26
C PRO A 49 -11.88 1.63 4.67
N TYR A 50 -12.33 2.09 3.51
CA TYR A 50 -13.44 1.47 2.77
C TYR A 50 -13.44 1.89 1.30
N TYR A 51 -14.12 1.11 0.47
CA TYR A 51 -14.32 1.43 -0.94
C TYR A 51 -15.79 1.71 -1.23
N CYS A 52 -16.07 2.86 -1.83
CA CYS A 52 -17.37 3.20 -2.41
C CYS A 52 -17.36 2.93 -3.91
N ALA A 53 -18.24 2.04 -4.38
CA ALA A 53 -18.43 1.83 -5.80
C ALA A 53 -19.05 3.06 -6.48
N PRO A 54 -18.84 3.26 -7.79
CA PRO A 54 -19.43 4.40 -8.50
C PRO A 54 -20.96 4.32 -8.46
N HIS A 55 -21.63 5.42 -8.16
CA HIS A 55 -23.09 5.49 -8.07
C HIS A 55 -23.61 6.86 -8.48
N GLU A 56 -24.78 6.89 -9.12
CA GLU A 56 -25.49 8.13 -9.47
C GLU A 56 -24.64 9.20 -10.17
N GLY A 57 -23.68 8.78 -11.00
CA GLY A 57 -22.79 9.70 -11.72
C GLY A 57 -21.57 10.17 -10.91
N ASN A 58 -21.46 9.77 -9.64
CA ASN A 58 -20.25 10.04 -8.83
C ASN A 58 -19.14 9.02 -9.13
N PRO A 59 -17.86 9.41 -9.00
CA PRO A 59 -16.75 8.50 -9.10
C PRO A 59 -16.79 7.44 -7.99
N ALA A 60 -16.08 6.36 -8.20
CA ALA A 60 -15.71 5.46 -7.10
C ALA A 60 -14.72 6.16 -6.15
N GLU A 61 -14.76 5.80 -4.88
CA GLU A 61 -13.87 6.38 -3.87
C GLU A 61 -13.13 5.29 -3.09
N ILE A 62 -11.82 5.46 -2.97
CA ILE A 62 -10.96 4.65 -2.11
C ILE A 62 -10.66 5.49 -0.87
N HIS A 63 -11.28 5.15 0.24
CA HIS A 63 -11.05 5.82 1.50
C HIS A 63 -9.95 5.13 2.30
N PHE A 64 -8.96 5.90 2.75
CA PHE A 64 -7.89 5.42 3.61
C PHE A 64 -7.95 6.09 4.98
N SER A 65 -7.42 5.39 6.00
CA SER A 65 -7.55 5.82 7.37
C SER A 65 -6.50 6.87 7.78
N HIS A 66 -6.93 7.81 8.62
CA HIS A 66 -6.10 8.73 9.43
C HIS A 66 -5.03 9.53 8.69
N ASP A 67 -5.17 9.77 7.38
CA ASP A 67 -4.18 10.47 6.56
C ASP A 67 -2.76 9.89 6.63
N TYR A 68 -2.64 8.58 6.85
CA TYR A 68 -1.35 7.90 6.83
C TYR A 68 -0.95 7.53 5.39
N PHE A 69 0.21 7.95 4.98
CA PHE A 69 0.77 7.69 3.66
C PHE A 69 0.75 6.19 3.28
N ARG A 70 1.15 5.32 4.23
CA ARG A 70 1.11 3.88 4.01
C ARG A 70 -0.30 3.32 3.93
N SER A 71 -1.25 3.83 4.71
CA SER A 71 -2.65 3.42 4.59
C SER A 71 -3.17 3.69 3.19
N ALA A 72 -2.88 4.87 2.63
CA ALA A 72 -3.24 5.18 1.25
C ALA A 72 -2.62 4.19 0.23
N LEU A 73 -1.33 3.86 0.36
CA LEU A 73 -0.67 2.88 -0.51
C LEU A 73 -1.29 1.48 -0.39
N HIS A 74 -1.67 1.08 0.82
CA HIS A 74 -2.32 -0.19 1.09
C HIS A 74 -3.70 -0.30 0.42
N GLU A 75 -4.55 0.71 0.58
CA GLU A 75 -5.88 0.74 -0.05
C GLU A 75 -5.79 0.81 -1.58
N ILE A 76 -4.82 1.54 -2.12
CA ILE A 76 -4.53 1.50 -3.57
C ILE A 76 -4.13 0.10 -4.00
N ALA A 77 -3.36 -0.65 -3.19
CA ALA A 77 -2.97 -2.02 -3.52
C ALA A 77 -4.19 -2.95 -3.58
N HIS A 78 -5.11 -2.87 -2.61
CA HIS A 78 -6.38 -3.60 -2.64
C HIS A 78 -7.19 -3.28 -3.89
N TRP A 79 -7.33 -2.00 -4.23
CA TRP A 79 -8.03 -1.58 -5.44
C TRP A 79 -7.35 -2.08 -6.73
N CYS A 80 -6.02 -2.13 -6.76
CA CYS A 80 -5.27 -2.65 -7.91
C CYS A 80 -5.50 -4.16 -8.11
N VAL A 81 -5.67 -4.92 -7.04
CA VAL A 81 -5.93 -6.36 -7.06
C VAL A 81 -7.41 -6.66 -7.38
N ALA A 82 -8.33 -5.81 -6.95
CA ALA A 82 -9.76 -6.01 -7.15
C ALA A 82 -10.13 -6.14 -8.62
N GLY A 83 -10.85 -7.21 -8.99
CA GLY A 83 -11.41 -7.40 -10.32
C GLY A 83 -12.54 -6.42 -10.64
N ASP A 84 -12.97 -6.40 -11.91
CA ASP A 84 -13.98 -5.45 -12.39
C ASP A 84 -15.32 -5.60 -11.66
N GLU A 85 -15.76 -6.83 -11.41
CA GLU A 85 -17.02 -7.10 -10.70
C GLU A 85 -16.97 -6.62 -9.23
N ARG A 86 -15.82 -6.81 -8.56
CA ARG A 86 -15.66 -6.39 -7.17
C ARG A 86 -15.71 -4.87 -7.03
N ARG A 87 -15.13 -4.15 -7.98
CA ARG A 87 -15.15 -2.68 -8.01
C ARG A 87 -16.52 -2.06 -8.33
N GLN A 88 -17.54 -2.86 -8.65
CA GLN A 88 -18.94 -2.41 -8.78
C GLN A 88 -19.73 -2.55 -7.46
N ARG A 89 -19.07 -2.92 -6.37
CA ARG A 89 -19.71 -3.12 -5.07
C ARG A 89 -18.95 -2.37 -3.99
N ASN A 90 -19.70 -1.81 -3.04
CA ASN A 90 -19.07 -1.25 -1.85
C ASN A 90 -18.38 -2.36 -1.06
N ASP A 91 -17.17 -2.06 -0.62
CA ASP A 91 -16.34 -3.03 0.08
C ASP A 91 -15.64 -2.34 1.27
N TYR A 92 -15.97 -2.76 2.49
CA TYR A 92 -15.34 -2.32 3.74
C TYR A 92 -14.07 -3.11 4.07
N GLY A 93 -13.37 -3.56 3.04
CA GLY A 93 -12.27 -4.48 3.21
C GLY A 93 -12.76 -5.92 3.35
N TYR A 94 -11.91 -6.77 3.87
CA TYR A 94 -12.25 -8.17 4.01
C TYR A 94 -13.08 -8.42 5.28
N TRP A 95 -13.96 -9.43 5.21
CA TRP A 95 -14.97 -9.82 6.18
C TRP A 95 -14.40 -10.40 7.49
N TYR A 96 -13.48 -9.76 8.17
CA TYR A 96 -13.00 -10.26 9.44
C TYR A 96 -13.09 -9.22 10.54
N ALA A 97 -13.32 -9.74 11.73
CA ALA A 97 -13.24 -8.91 12.92
C ALA A 97 -11.82 -8.27 12.95
N PRO A 98 -11.72 -6.95 13.10
CA PRO A 98 -10.42 -6.26 13.14
C PRO A 98 -9.54 -6.77 14.29
N ASP A 99 -10.13 -7.19 15.41
CA ASP A 99 -9.44 -7.73 16.57
C ASP A 99 -9.98 -9.10 16.99
N GLY A 100 -9.12 -9.95 17.57
CA GLY A 100 -9.53 -11.22 18.15
C GLY A 100 -9.75 -12.34 17.15
N ARG A 101 -9.09 -12.31 15.97
CA ARG A 101 -9.09 -13.44 15.02
C ARG A 101 -8.48 -14.68 15.66
N ASN A 102 -9.18 -15.82 15.56
CA ASN A 102 -8.58 -17.11 15.90
C ASN A 102 -7.55 -17.52 14.84
N ALA A 103 -6.77 -18.58 15.10
CA ALA A 103 -5.68 -19.02 14.23
C ALA A 103 -6.14 -19.42 12.80
N GLU A 104 -7.37 -19.90 12.62
CA GLU A 104 -7.91 -20.23 11.29
C GLU A 104 -8.29 -18.96 10.52
N GLN A 105 -8.99 -18.05 11.17
CA GLN A 105 -9.35 -16.74 10.61
C GLN A 105 -8.10 -15.93 10.26
N GLN A 106 -7.05 -16.00 11.09
CA GLN A 106 -5.78 -15.36 10.81
C GLN A 106 -5.11 -15.93 9.56
N ARG A 107 -5.09 -17.25 9.37
CA ARG A 107 -4.55 -17.87 8.15
C ARG A 107 -5.34 -17.50 6.89
N GLU A 108 -6.66 -17.38 6.97
CA GLU A 108 -7.46 -16.92 5.84
C GLU A 108 -7.20 -15.45 5.52
N PHE A 109 -7.05 -14.61 6.53
CA PHE A 109 -6.62 -13.22 6.38
C PHE A 109 -5.27 -13.13 5.63
N GLU A 110 -4.27 -13.82 6.11
CA GLU A 110 -2.93 -13.81 5.52
C GLU A 110 -2.96 -14.21 4.04
N LYS A 111 -3.74 -15.22 3.68
CA LYS A 111 -3.86 -15.65 2.27
C LYS A 111 -4.37 -14.56 1.34
N VAL A 112 -5.30 -13.75 1.80
CA VAL A 112 -5.88 -12.67 0.98
C VAL A 112 -5.04 -11.41 1.00
N GLU A 113 -4.25 -11.21 2.06
CA GLU A 113 -3.38 -10.05 2.26
C GLU A 113 -2.01 -10.15 1.57
N VAL A 114 -1.52 -11.37 1.28
CA VAL A 114 -0.21 -11.55 0.62
C VAL A 114 -0.10 -10.74 -0.67
N MET A 115 -1.12 -10.75 -1.51
CA MET A 115 -1.09 -10.06 -2.81
C MET A 115 -1.18 -8.53 -2.67
N PRO A 116 -2.12 -7.95 -1.91
CA PRO A 116 -2.15 -6.51 -1.63
C PRO A 116 -0.84 -6.02 -1.01
N GLN A 117 -0.33 -6.69 0.02
CA GLN A 117 0.90 -6.25 0.68
C GLN A 117 2.16 -6.44 -0.18
N ALA A 118 2.17 -7.40 -1.10
CA ALA A 118 3.23 -7.49 -2.11
C ALA A 118 3.21 -6.28 -3.06
N TRP A 119 2.04 -5.80 -3.47
CA TRP A 119 1.93 -4.56 -4.23
C TRP A 119 2.32 -3.34 -3.40
N GLU A 120 1.87 -3.24 -2.14
CA GLU A 120 2.28 -2.16 -1.23
C GLU A 120 3.80 -2.11 -1.08
N LEU A 121 4.48 -3.26 -0.94
CA LEU A 121 5.93 -3.33 -0.92
C LEU A 121 6.55 -2.74 -2.20
N LEU A 122 6.03 -3.08 -3.39
CA LEU A 122 6.51 -2.51 -4.65
C LEU A 122 6.24 -1.00 -4.74
N PHE A 123 5.12 -0.52 -4.22
CA PHE A 123 4.80 0.90 -4.15
C PHE A 123 5.75 1.65 -3.21
N CYS A 124 5.98 1.10 -2.01
CA CYS A 124 6.95 1.63 -1.07
C CYS A 124 8.37 1.68 -1.69
N ALA A 125 8.78 0.61 -2.38
CA ALA A 125 10.06 0.59 -3.09
C ALA A 125 10.14 1.65 -4.18
N ALA A 126 9.07 1.85 -4.95
CA ALA A 126 9.02 2.85 -6.02
C ALA A 126 9.10 4.29 -5.50
N CYS A 127 8.47 4.60 -4.35
CA CYS A 127 8.54 5.94 -3.76
C CYS A 127 9.67 6.12 -2.73
N GLY A 128 10.34 5.05 -2.29
CA GLY A 128 11.40 5.12 -1.28
C GLY A 128 10.88 5.25 0.15
N HIS A 129 9.64 4.79 0.41
CA HIS A 129 9.06 4.77 1.74
C HIS A 129 9.35 3.43 2.44
N PRO A 130 9.67 3.40 3.75
CA PRO A 130 9.86 2.15 4.49
C PRO A 130 8.61 1.27 4.42
N PHE A 131 8.83 -0.05 4.31
CA PHE A 131 7.77 -1.05 4.32
C PHE A 131 7.91 -2.02 5.50
N ARG A 132 6.78 -2.41 6.06
CA ARG A 132 6.63 -3.51 7.02
C ARG A 132 5.32 -4.22 6.71
N VAL A 133 5.27 -5.53 6.90
CA VAL A 133 3.99 -6.25 6.83
C VAL A 133 3.05 -5.80 7.95
N SER A 134 1.75 -5.82 7.67
CA SER A 134 0.70 -5.60 8.67
C SER A 134 -0.12 -6.86 8.81
N MET A 135 -0.22 -7.37 10.03
CA MET A 135 -1.00 -8.56 10.35
C MET A 135 -2.32 -8.21 11.04
N ASP A 136 -2.52 -6.94 11.39
CA ASP A 136 -3.70 -6.41 12.09
C ASP A 136 -4.19 -7.27 13.28
N ASN A 137 -3.25 -7.95 13.94
CA ASN A 137 -3.51 -8.76 15.11
C ASN A 137 -2.32 -8.69 16.07
N LEU A 138 -2.54 -8.15 17.25
CA LEU A 138 -1.50 -7.94 18.27
C LEU A 138 -1.08 -9.23 18.98
N ASP A 139 -1.84 -10.31 18.85
CA ASP A 139 -1.60 -11.58 19.54
C ASP A 139 -0.77 -12.59 18.73
N ASN A 140 -0.21 -12.20 17.59
CA ASN A 140 0.58 -13.08 16.73
C ASN A 140 1.94 -13.43 17.35
N SER A 141 2.36 -14.68 17.16
CA SER A 141 3.72 -15.08 17.52
C SER A 141 4.75 -14.50 16.53
N PRO A 142 6.00 -14.28 16.96
CA PRO A 142 7.06 -13.82 16.05
C PRO A 142 7.31 -14.75 14.85
N SER A 143 7.05 -16.07 14.99
CA SER A 143 7.20 -17.04 13.89
C SER A 143 6.13 -16.86 12.83
N ASP A 144 4.90 -16.56 13.21
CA ASP A 144 3.79 -16.35 12.27
C ASP A 144 4.05 -15.09 11.42
N VAL A 145 4.54 -14.02 12.05
CA VAL A 145 4.97 -12.80 11.35
C VAL A 145 6.05 -13.10 10.32
N SER A 146 7.07 -13.89 10.67
CA SER A 146 8.19 -14.22 9.78
C SER A 146 7.74 -15.01 8.54
N ASP A 147 6.80 -15.94 8.68
CA ASP A 147 6.30 -16.74 7.57
C ASP A 147 5.42 -15.90 6.63
N PHE A 148 4.59 -15.04 7.17
CA PHE A 148 3.78 -14.10 6.38
C PHE A 148 4.66 -13.08 5.63
N GLU A 149 5.63 -12.48 6.31
CA GLU A 149 6.60 -11.57 5.71
C GLU A 149 7.34 -12.20 4.54
N LYS A 150 7.79 -13.43 4.70
CA LYS A 150 8.43 -14.21 3.63
C LYS A 150 7.48 -14.45 2.45
N ALA A 151 6.21 -14.77 2.72
CA ALA A 151 5.21 -14.97 1.67
C ALA A 151 4.96 -13.70 0.87
N VAL A 152 4.83 -12.54 1.52
CA VAL A 152 4.70 -11.22 0.89
C VAL A 152 5.92 -10.90 0.02
N PHE A 153 7.12 -11.13 0.52
CA PHE A 153 8.36 -10.88 -0.21
C PHE A 153 8.52 -11.77 -1.45
N GLU A 154 8.24 -13.08 -1.33
CA GLU A 154 8.27 -14.00 -2.48
C GLU A 154 7.18 -13.66 -3.51
N GLN A 155 6.01 -13.21 -3.06
CA GLN A 155 4.96 -12.74 -3.96
C GLN A 155 5.39 -11.47 -4.72
N ALA A 156 6.03 -10.51 -4.07
CA ALA A 156 6.58 -9.33 -4.72
C ALA A 156 7.64 -9.70 -5.78
N LYS A 157 8.54 -10.63 -5.48
CA LYS A 157 9.49 -11.16 -6.46
C LYS A 157 8.80 -11.83 -7.65
N THR A 158 7.68 -12.52 -7.40
CA THR A 158 6.89 -13.14 -8.46
C THR A 158 6.27 -12.09 -9.38
N LEU A 159 5.72 -11.01 -8.83
CA LEU A 159 5.22 -9.87 -9.61
C LEU A 159 6.31 -9.26 -10.51
N LEU A 160 7.54 -9.15 -10.03
CA LEU A 160 8.69 -8.62 -10.80
C LEU A 160 9.11 -9.51 -11.98
N ARG A 161 8.72 -10.78 -11.99
CA ARG A 161 9.01 -11.72 -13.08
C ARG A 161 7.92 -11.72 -14.15
N THR A 162 6.76 -11.14 -13.87
CA THR A 162 5.65 -11.05 -14.82
C THR A 162 5.81 -9.86 -15.77
N VAL A 163 5.12 -9.91 -16.89
CA VAL A 163 5.07 -8.74 -17.80
C VAL A 163 4.35 -7.60 -17.09
N PRO A 164 4.93 -6.41 -17.00
CA PRO A 164 4.31 -5.27 -16.33
C PRO A 164 2.99 -4.87 -16.98
N ARG A 165 1.87 -5.20 -16.35
CA ARG A 165 0.52 -4.91 -16.83
C ARG A 165 -0.40 -4.56 -15.67
N GLY A 166 -1.48 -3.83 -15.98
CA GLY A 166 -2.54 -3.49 -15.03
C GLY A 166 -2.21 -2.32 -14.10
N ARG A 167 -3.17 -2.00 -13.25
CA ARG A 167 -3.16 -0.81 -12.40
C ARG A 167 -1.97 -0.76 -11.44
N GLY A 168 -1.61 -1.88 -10.84
CA GLY A 168 -0.47 -1.94 -9.92
C GLY A 168 0.83 -1.48 -10.59
N TRP A 169 1.11 -1.94 -11.82
CA TRP A 169 2.30 -1.49 -12.55
C TRP A 169 2.21 -0.05 -13.04
N GLN A 170 1.03 0.44 -13.43
CA GLN A 170 0.82 1.86 -13.75
C GLN A 170 1.17 2.73 -12.55
N TRP A 171 0.72 2.32 -11.35
CA TRP A 171 1.01 3.04 -10.12
C TRP A 171 2.50 2.98 -9.72
N VAL A 172 3.14 1.81 -9.81
CA VAL A 172 4.60 1.68 -9.62
C VAL A 172 5.37 2.65 -10.51
N GLN A 173 5.00 2.75 -11.79
CA GLN A 173 5.67 3.66 -12.73
C GLN A 173 5.44 5.13 -12.37
N MET A 174 4.22 5.50 -11.99
CA MET A 174 3.88 6.85 -11.54
C MET A 174 4.71 7.25 -10.32
N LEU A 175 4.75 6.38 -9.30
CA LEU A 175 5.54 6.61 -8.09
C LEU A 175 7.04 6.71 -8.38
N ALA A 176 7.58 5.79 -9.19
CA ALA A 176 9.00 5.81 -9.56
C ALA A 176 9.37 7.09 -10.32
N LEU A 177 8.53 7.52 -11.25
CA LEU A 177 8.75 8.75 -12.00
C LEU A 177 8.74 9.98 -11.08
N HIS A 178 7.80 10.05 -10.16
CA HIS A 178 7.66 11.19 -9.25
C HIS A 178 8.76 11.24 -8.19
N TYR A 179 8.96 10.15 -7.45
CA TYR A 179 9.85 10.12 -6.28
C TYR A 179 11.30 9.76 -6.61
N ARG A 180 11.53 8.88 -7.56
CA ARG A 180 12.87 8.42 -7.97
C ARG A 180 13.40 9.12 -9.23
N ARG A 181 12.57 9.92 -9.89
CA ARG A 181 12.91 10.62 -11.14
C ARG A 181 13.35 9.67 -12.26
N THR A 182 12.80 8.45 -12.29
CA THR A 182 13.12 7.44 -13.30
C THR A 182 11.85 6.74 -13.80
N ALA A 183 11.82 6.44 -15.10
CA ALA A 183 10.69 5.78 -15.75
C ALA A 183 10.67 4.25 -15.54
N GLY A 184 11.66 3.67 -14.86
CA GLY A 184 11.77 2.23 -14.69
C GLY A 184 11.91 1.83 -13.24
N PHE A 185 11.24 0.72 -12.85
CA PHE A 185 11.38 0.13 -11.53
C PHE A 185 12.69 -0.66 -11.44
N GLN A 186 13.45 -0.45 -10.37
CA GLN A 186 14.70 -1.17 -10.08
C GLN A 186 14.47 -2.15 -8.91
N ARG A 187 14.85 -3.41 -9.12
CA ARG A 187 14.62 -4.48 -8.15
C ARG A 187 15.31 -4.25 -6.81
N GLU A 188 16.46 -3.61 -6.86
CA GLU A 188 17.29 -3.27 -5.70
C GLU A 188 16.57 -2.34 -4.72
N TRP A 189 15.53 -1.63 -5.17
CA TRP A 189 14.74 -0.76 -4.29
C TRP A 189 13.95 -1.53 -3.24
N ILE A 190 13.57 -2.79 -3.49
CA ILE A 190 12.89 -3.62 -2.49
C ILE A 190 13.78 -3.79 -1.26
N GLU A 191 15.07 -4.10 -1.45
CA GLU A 191 16.01 -4.31 -0.35
C GLU A 191 16.26 -3.01 0.44
N GLN A 192 16.09 -1.84 -0.19
CA GLN A 192 16.26 -0.53 0.46
C GLN A 192 15.13 -0.18 1.43
N VAL A 193 13.93 -0.65 1.18
CA VAL A 193 12.72 -0.26 1.94
C VAL A 193 12.20 -1.37 2.84
N PHE A 194 12.58 -2.61 2.54
CA PHE A 194 12.21 -3.76 3.36
C PHE A 194 13.00 -3.74 4.66
N THR A 195 12.31 -3.40 5.75
CA THR A 195 12.91 -3.44 7.09
C THR A 195 12.48 -4.72 7.77
N ALA A 196 13.42 -5.68 7.88
CA ALA A 196 13.24 -6.85 8.74
C ALA A 196 13.03 -6.39 10.20
N TRP A 197 12.23 -7.15 10.92
CA TRP A 197 11.95 -6.96 12.35
C TRP A 197 13.20 -7.15 13.21
#